data_b688f27bcb73919719431466f3343ea2
#
_entry.id   b688f27bcb73919719431466f3343ea2
#
_cell.length_a   1.000
_cell.length_b   1.000
_cell.length_c   1.000
_cell.angle_alpha   90.00
_cell.angle_beta   90.00
_cell.angle_gamma   90.00
#
_symmetry.space_group_name_H-M   'P 1'
#
loop_
_entity.id
_entity.type
_entity.pdbx_description
1 polymer ?
#
loop_
_entity_poly.entity_id
_entity_poly.type
_entity_poly.pdbx_seq_one_letter_code
_entity_poly.pdbx_strand_id
1 'polypeptide(L)'
;RRQRQDVYKRQDFLRTVAEISAPMQTQAEALSEAGKTPLFFARGGKLLGIIAVADVLKPDSPQAIRELRNMGIRVVMITGDNARTAKAIGAQAGVDEVIAGVLPDGKEREIRRLSARGKVAMVGDGINDAPALTRADIGIAIGAGTDVAIDAADVVLVNSRLSDVPAAIRLSRATLRNIHENLFWAFFYNTIGIPIAAGVFVPVSYTHLRAHETSQDLV
;
A
#
# COMPACT_ATOMS: atom_id res chain seq x y z
N ARG A 1 14.87 20.86 -0.85
CA ARG A 1 15.85 19.76 -1.13
C ARG A 1 17.10 19.79 -0.26
N ARG A 2 17.62 20.93 0.20
CA ARG A 2 18.81 21.04 1.08
C ARG A 2 18.54 20.67 2.55
N GLN A 3 17.34 20.88 3.09
CA GLN A 3 17.08 20.78 4.53
C GLN A 3 17.08 19.33 5.10
N ARG A 4 16.67 18.29 4.37
CA ARG A 4 16.67 16.91 4.91
C ARG A 4 18.04 16.23 4.83
N GLN A 5 18.83 16.51 3.80
CA GLN A 5 20.24 16.07 3.75
C GLN A 5 21.08 16.72 4.85
N ASP A 6 20.73 17.96 5.23
CA ASP A 6 21.43 18.69 6.29
C ASP A 6 21.17 18.11 7.69
N VAL A 7 20.06 17.42 7.95
CA VAL A 7 19.79 16.84 9.28
C VAL A 7 20.68 15.63 9.57
N TYR A 8 20.93 14.74 8.60
CA TYR A 8 21.88 13.63 8.77
C TYR A 8 23.33 14.08 8.81
N LYS A 9 23.71 15.04 7.97
CA LYS A 9 25.01 15.68 8.02
C LYS A 9 25.23 16.49 9.30
N ARG A 10 24.17 16.96 9.95
CA ARG A 10 24.25 17.75 11.18
C ARG A 10 24.63 16.95 12.41
N GLN A 11 24.25 15.69 12.56
CA GLN A 11 24.74 14.87 13.67
C GLN A 11 26.22 14.56 13.54
N ASP A 12 26.69 14.22 12.36
CA ASP A 12 28.10 14.01 12.11
C ASP A 12 28.90 15.34 12.15
N PHE A 13 28.29 16.42 11.65
CA PHE A 13 28.86 17.76 11.73
C PHE A 13 28.96 18.28 13.19
N LEU A 14 27.93 18.02 14.02
CA LEU A 14 27.95 18.42 15.42
C LEU A 14 29.01 17.65 16.23
N ARG A 15 29.26 16.39 15.91
CA ARG A 15 30.37 15.62 16.51
C ARG A 15 31.75 16.18 16.19
N THR A 16 31.89 16.92 15.08
CA THR A 16 33.15 17.61 14.70
C THR A 16 33.27 19.00 15.33
N VAL A 17 32.16 19.61 15.79
CA VAL A 17 32.11 21.00 16.21
C VAL A 17 31.86 21.16 17.73
N ALA A 18 31.30 20.15 18.40
CA ALA A 18 31.01 20.18 19.85
C ALA A 18 31.18 18.80 20.49
N GLU A 19 31.83 18.76 21.64
CA GLU A 19 31.85 17.53 22.46
C GLU A 19 30.45 17.27 23.05
N ILE A 20 29.86 16.13 22.67
CA ILE A 20 28.60 15.68 23.25
C ILE A 20 28.95 14.94 24.56
N SER A 21 28.54 15.48 25.69
CA SER A 21 28.77 14.86 26.99
C SER A 21 28.05 13.49 27.07
N ALA A 22 28.64 12.53 27.78
CA ALA A 22 28.06 11.19 27.96
C ALA A 22 26.61 11.21 28.49
N PRO A 23 26.22 12.05 29.46
CA PRO A 23 24.83 12.15 29.93
C PRO A 23 23.86 12.58 28.84
N MET A 24 24.25 13.50 27.97
CA MET A 24 23.41 13.94 26.87
C MET A 24 23.26 12.88 25.77
N GLN A 25 24.27 12.09 25.56
CA GLN A 25 24.20 10.97 24.62
C GLN A 25 23.24 9.89 25.13
N THR A 26 23.32 9.52 26.42
CA THR A 26 22.38 8.60 27.04
C THR A 26 20.94 9.12 27.00
N GLN A 27 20.74 10.43 27.22
CA GLN A 27 19.41 11.04 27.10
C GLN A 27 18.87 11.02 25.68
N ALA A 28 19.72 11.26 24.69
CA ALA A 28 19.33 11.16 23.28
C ALA A 28 18.98 9.72 22.87
N GLU A 29 19.71 8.75 23.41
CA GLU A 29 19.42 7.32 23.20
C GLU A 29 18.07 6.92 23.81
N ALA A 30 17.80 7.31 25.04
CA ALA A 30 16.51 7.08 25.70
C ALA A 30 15.33 7.73 24.95
N LEU A 31 15.52 8.94 24.40
CA LEU A 31 14.52 9.61 23.57
C LEU A 31 14.28 8.85 22.26
N SER A 32 15.34 8.32 21.64
CA SER A 32 15.23 7.52 20.40
C SER A 32 14.52 6.18 20.66
N GLU A 33 14.78 5.55 21.81
CA GLU A 33 14.07 4.33 22.24
C GLU A 33 12.58 4.58 22.51
N ALA A 34 12.25 5.81 22.95
CA ALA A 34 10.86 6.26 23.09
C ALA A 34 10.19 6.67 21.76
N GLY A 35 10.81 6.39 20.60
CA GLY A 35 10.28 6.71 19.28
C GLY A 35 10.41 8.19 18.89
N LYS A 36 11.27 8.95 19.57
CA LYS A 36 11.50 10.39 19.29
C LYS A 36 12.82 10.58 18.56
N THR A 37 12.88 11.57 17.67
CA THR A 37 14.12 11.94 16.97
C THR A 37 14.80 13.08 17.73
N PRO A 38 15.95 12.85 18.41
CA PRO A 38 16.67 13.88 19.12
C PRO A 38 17.41 14.78 18.14
N LEU A 39 17.20 16.10 18.26
CA LEU A 39 17.92 17.14 17.56
C LEU A 39 18.81 17.88 18.54
N PHE A 40 20.11 17.94 18.25
CA PHE A 40 21.08 18.63 19.08
C PHE A 40 21.26 20.08 18.62
N PHE A 41 21.36 21.00 19.57
CA PHE A 41 21.60 22.42 19.33
C PHE A 41 22.91 22.86 19.96
N ALA A 42 23.77 23.46 19.15
CA ALA A 42 25.06 24.02 19.59
C ALA A 42 25.27 25.45 19.13
N ARG A 43 25.96 26.23 19.91
CA ARG A 43 26.40 27.62 19.58
C ARG A 43 27.83 27.83 20.03
N GLY A 44 28.69 28.32 19.12
CA GLY A 44 30.09 28.62 19.44
C GLY A 44 30.88 27.40 19.97
N GLY A 45 30.64 26.19 19.43
CA GLY A 45 31.30 24.98 19.89
C GLY A 45 30.75 24.38 21.18
N LYS A 46 29.76 25.04 21.83
CA LYS A 46 29.13 24.56 23.07
C LYS A 46 27.74 24.00 22.78
N LEU A 47 27.48 22.78 23.23
CA LEU A 47 26.15 22.17 23.16
C LEU A 47 25.18 22.88 24.09
N LEU A 48 24.04 23.35 23.58
CA LEU A 48 23.02 24.08 24.34
C LEU A 48 21.93 23.15 24.87
N GLY A 49 21.60 22.07 24.16
CA GLY A 49 20.57 21.15 24.55
C GLY A 49 20.10 20.24 23.44
N ILE A 50 19.08 19.42 23.77
CA ILE A 50 18.42 18.48 22.85
C ILE A 50 16.95 18.84 22.77
N ILE A 51 16.41 18.93 21.56
CA ILE A 51 14.96 18.98 21.31
C ILE A 51 14.55 17.63 20.70
N ALA A 52 13.59 16.97 21.30
CA ALA A 52 13.04 15.73 20.75
C ALA A 52 11.81 16.02 19.89
N VAL A 53 11.86 15.62 18.64
CA VAL A 53 10.71 15.66 17.72
C VAL A 53 10.13 14.26 17.66
N ALA A 54 8.82 14.13 17.86
CA ALA A 54 8.10 12.88 17.71
C ALA A 54 7.10 12.99 16.58
N ASP A 55 7.22 12.11 15.60
CA ASP A 55 6.10 11.86 14.69
C ASP A 55 5.07 11.01 15.41
N VAL A 56 3.86 11.54 15.53
CA VAL A 56 2.76 10.81 16.18
C VAL A 56 2.16 9.84 15.17
N LEU A 57 2.15 8.58 15.54
CA LEU A 57 1.44 7.57 14.76
C LEU A 57 -0.04 7.95 14.63
N LYS A 58 -0.57 7.96 13.41
CA LYS A 58 -2.00 8.24 13.20
C LYS A 58 -2.83 7.18 13.93
N PRO A 59 -3.92 7.56 14.64
CA PRO A 59 -4.69 6.65 15.48
C PRO A 59 -5.25 5.43 14.73
N ASP A 60 -5.54 5.59 13.44
CA ASP A 60 -6.09 4.54 12.57
C ASP A 60 -5.03 3.55 12.05
N SER A 61 -3.74 3.91 12.10
CA SER A 61 -2.68 3.09 11.50
C SER A 61 -2.55 1.69 12.09
N PRO A 62 -2.57 1.46 13.41
CA PRO A 62 -2.47 0.10 13.95
C PRO A 62 -3.65 -0.80 13.58
N GLN A 63 -4.85 -0.22 13.46
CA GLN A 63 -6.03 -0.96 13.02
C GLN A 63 -5.91 -1.33 11.55
N ALA A 64 -5.56 -0.38 10.69
CA ALA A 64 -5.37 -0.61 9.25
C ALA A 64 -4.32 -1.69 8.97
N ILE A 65 -3.20 -1.66 9.71
CA ILE A 65 -2.14 -2.67 9.58
C ILE A 65 -2.65 -4.06 9.99
N ARG A 66 -3.39 -4.17 11.10
CA ARG A 66 -4.01 -5.45 11.50
C ARG A 66 -4.97 -5.97 10.44
N GLU A 67 -5.79 -5.11 9.83
CA GLU A 67 -6.71 -5.49 8.74
C GLU A 67 -5.96 -6.02 7.53
N LEU A 68 -4.89 -5.35 7.10
CA LEU A 68 -4.04 -5.81 5.99
C LEU A 68 -3.42 -7.18 6.29
N ARG A 69 -2.89 -7.38 7.49
CA ARG A 69 -2.32 -8.67 7.92
C ARG A 69 -3.37 -9.78 7.95
N ASN A 70 -4.60 -9.49 8.40
CA ASN A 70 -5.72 -10.43 8.36
C ASN A 70 -6.14 -10.81 6.92
N MET A 71 -5.83 -9.96 5.93
CA MET A 71 -6.01 -10.26 4.51
C MET A 71 -4.86 -11.10 3.92
N GLY A 72 -3.87 -11.50 4.73
CA GLY A 72 -2.68 -12.22 4.30
C GLY A 72 -1.61 -11.34 3.66
N ILE A 73 -1.69 -10.01 3.85
CA ILE A 73 -0.75 -9.04 3.29
C ILE A 73 0.34 -8.74 4.31
N ARG A 74 1.60 -8.95 3.95
CA ARG A 74 2.74 -8.55 4.75
C ARG A 74 2.93 -7.04 4.67
N VAL A 75 3.06 -6.38 5.83
CA VAL A 75 3.21 -4.93 5.91
C VAL A 75 4.63 -4.56 6.26
N VAL A 76 5.28 -3.80 5.38
CA VAL A 76 6.66 -3.33 5.52
C VAL A 76 6.66 -1.80 5.64
N MET A 77 7.29 -1.26 6.67
CA MET A 77 7.49 0.18 6.85
C MET A 77 8.85 0.58 6.31
N ILE A 78 8.87 1.52 5.36
CA ILE A 78 10.11 2.12 4.80
C ILE A 78 10.18 3.57 5.24
N THR A 79 11.22 3.93 5.99
CA THR A 79 11.39 5.28 6.53
C THR A 79 12.82 5.79 6.42
N GLY A 80 12.95 7.12 6.34
CA GLY A 80 14.24 7.80 6.43
C GLY A 80 14.75 8.01 7.86
N ASP A 81 13.98 7.64 8.87
CA ASP A 81 14.33 7.78 10.28
C ASP A 81 15.45 6.83 10.69
N ASN A 82 16.09 7.14 11.82
CA ASN A 82 17.10 6.26 12.39
C ASN A 82 16.48 4.91 12.81
N ALA A 83 17.30 3.86 12.82
CA ALA A 83 16.84 2.48 13.06
C ALA A 83 16.15 2.28 14.43
N ARG A 84 16.56 3.02 15.49
CA ARG A 84 15.96 2.91 16.82
C ARG A 84 14.55 3.48 16.85
N THR A 85 14.37 4.71 16.36
CA THR A 85 13.07 5.39 16.24
C THR A 85 12.14 4.60 15.36
N ALA A 86 12.61 4.17 14.17
CA ALA A 86 11.84 3.40 13.22
C ALA A 86 11.36 2.06 13.82
N LYS A 87 12.21 1.35 14.55
CA LYS A 87 11.85 0.10 15.23
C LYS A 87 10.78 0.31 16.29
N ALA A 88 10.89 1.39 17.10
CA ALA A 88 9.92 1.72 18.12
C ALA A 88 8.54 2.04 17.49
N ILE A 89 8.50 2.87 16.45
CA ILE A 89 7.27 3.23 15.73
C ILE A 89 6.68 1.99 15.04
N GLY A 90 7.51 1.18 14.38
CA GLY A 90 7.07 -0.03 13.72
C GLY A 90 6.45 -1.06 14.67
N ALA A 91 7.01 -1.21 15.87
CA ALA A 91 6.45 -2.05 16.91
C ALA A 91 5.09 -1.52 17.41
N GLN A 92 4.94 -0.21 17.61
CA GLN A 92 3.67 0.42 17.97
C GLN A 92 2.62 0.29 16.88
N ALA A 93 3.03 0.42 15.62
CA ALA A 93 2.16 0.27 14.46
C ALA A 93 1.77 -1.19 14.19
N GLY A 94 2.59 -2.15 14.60
CA GLY A 94 2.37 -3.58 14.39
C GLY A 94 2.75 -4.08 13.00
N VAL A 95 3.73 -3.44 12.32
CA VAL A 95 4.24 -3.88 11.02
C VAL A 95 5.09 -5.14 11.12
N ASP A 96 5.21 -5.88 10.02
CA ASP A 96 5.97 -7.14 9.99
C ASP A 96 7.47 -6.91 9.80
N GLU A 97 7.86 -5.84 9.12
CA GLU A 97 9.26 -5.48 8.85
C GLU A 97 9.44 -3.97 8.83
N VAL A 98 10.60 -3.52 9.28
CA VAL A 98 10.99 -2.10 9.25
C VAL A 98 12.31 -1.95 8.50
N ILE A 99 12.32 -1.11 7.47
CA ILE A 99 13.50 -0.72 6.71
C ILE A 99 13.76 0.75 7.00
N ALA A 100 14.77 1.02 7.83
CA ALA A 100 15.09 2.33 8.34
C ALA A 100 16.29 2.99 7.63
N GLY A 101 16.43 4.31 7.76
CA GLY A 101 17.55 5.06 7.22
C GLY A 101 17.58 5.14 5.69
N VAL A 102 16.44 4.95 5.05
CA VAL A 102 16.33 4.95 3.59
C VAL A 102 16.21 6.39 3.08
N LEU A 103 17.17 6.80 2.28
CA LEU A 103 17.10 8.10 1.58
C LEU A 103 15.98 8.08 0.53
N PRO A 104 15.44 9.23 0.12
CA PRO A 104 14.37 9.31 -0.89
C PRO A 104 14.67 8.47 -2.15
N ASP A 105 15.88 8.60 -2.71
CA ASP A 105 16.32 7.83 -3.88
C ASP A 105 16.53 6.33 -3.60
N GLY A 106 16.62 5.96 -2.32
CA GLY A 106 16.75 4.57 -1.87
C GLY A 106 15.43 3.83 -1.78
N LYS A 107 14.30 4.53 -1.63
CA LYS A 107 12.99 3.91 -1.51
C LYS A 107 12.63 3.07 -2.74
N GLU A 108 12.87 3.60 -3.94
CA GLU A 108 12.67 2.88 -5.21
C GLU A 108 13.48 1.57 -5.25
N ARG A 109 14.72 1.59 -4.77
CA ARG A 109 15.59 0.42 -4.72
C ARG A 109 15.06 -0.65 -3.76
N GLU A 110 14.52 -0.24 -2.61
CA GLU A 110 13.90 -1.16 -1.67
C GLU A 110 12.61 -1.78 -2.23
N ILE A 111 11.78 -1.01 -2.93
CA ILE A 111 10.61 -1.53 -3.64
C ILE A 111 11.03 -2.58 -4.67
N ARG A 112 12.05 -2.32 -5.47
CA ARG A 112 12.60 -3.29 -6.44
C ARG A 112 13.06 -4.59 -5.76
N ARG A 113 13.72 -4.49 -4.60
CA ARG A 113 14.15 -5.65 -3.81
C ARG A 113 12.96 -6.46 -3.28
N LEU A 114 11.91 -5.79 -2.83
CA LEU A 114 10.70 -6.44 -2.35
C LEU A 114 9.92 -7.09 -3.49
N SER A 115 9.82 -6.45 -4.66
CA SER A 115 9.14 -6.99 -5.87
C SER A 115 9.79 -8.28 -6.38
N ALA A 116 11.07 -8.52 -6.10
CA ALA A 116 11.70 -9.79 -6.40
C ALA A 116 11.17 -10.97 -5.55
N ARG A 117 10.46 -10.69 -4.46
CA ARG A 117 9.91 -11.69 -3.53
C ARG A 117 8.40 -11.89 -3.68
N GLY A 118 7.72 -11.00 -4.42
CA GLY A 118 6.27 -11.05 -4.64
C GLY A 118 5.71 -9.71 -5.10
N LYS A 119 4.40 -9.65 -5.27
CA LYS A 119 3.71 -8.41 -5.65
C LYS A 119 3.75 -7.38 -4.53
N VAL A 120 4.05 -6.14 -4.88
CA VAL A 120 4.24 -5.02 -3.96
C VAL A 120 3.27 -3.90 -4.27
N ALA A 121 2.48 -3.50 -3.26
CA ALA A 121 1.78 -2.22 -3.27
C ALA A 121 2.58 -1.20 -2.44
N MET A 122 2.89 -0.05 -3.02
CA MET A 122 3.51 1.08 -2.31
C MET A 122 2.45 2.07 -1.90
N VAL A 123 2.43 2.43 -0.63
CA VAL A 123 1.55 3.49 -0.10
C VAL A 123 2.41 4.68 0.29
N GLY A 124 2.09 5.86 -0.22
CA GLY A 124 2.83 7.08 0.04
C GLY A 124 1.95 8.32 -0.01
N ASP A 125 2.43 9.44 0.55
CA ASP A 125 1.67 10.70 0.65
C ASP A 125 2.39 11.89 0.02
N GLY A 126 3.61 11.70 -0.49
CA GLY A 126 4.45 12.82 -0.88
C GLY A 126 5.20 12.69 -2.20
N ILE A 127 5.68 13.86 -2.66
CA ILE A 127 6.54 14.01 -3.85
C ILE A 127 7.78 13.10 -3.79
N ASN A 128 8.31 12.89 -2.58
CA ASN A 128 9.49 12.06 -2.37
C ASN A 128 9.24 10.56 -2.58
N ASP A 129 7.99 10.14 -2.61
CA ASP A 129 7.57 8.74 -2.79
C ASP A 129 7.21 8.43 -4.25
N ALA A 130 7.08 9.43 -5.12
CA ALA A 130 6.69 9.26 -6.52
C ALA A 130 7.53 8.21 -7.28
N PRO A 131 8.88 8.17 -7.18
CA PRO A 131 9.66 7.12 -7.84
C PRO A 131 9.37 5.71 -7.29
N ALA A 132 9.06 5.60 -6.01
CA ALA A 132 8.72 4.32 -5.37
C ALA A 132 7.28 3.88 -5.71
N LEU A 133 6.34 4.82 -5.77
CA LEU A 133 4.95 4.58 -6.22
C LEU A 133 4.93 4.03 -7.65
N THR A 134 5.60 4.71 -8.58
CA THR A 134 5.70 4.27 -9.98
C THR A 134 6.41 2.93 -10.13
N ARG A 135 7.34 2.60 -9.24
CA ARG A 135 8.11 1.35 -9.31
C ARG A 135 7.38 0.14 -8.79
N ALA A 136 6.44 0.31 -7.88
CA ALA A 136 5.64 -0.77 -7.31
C ALA A 136 4.73 -1.43 -8.36
N ASP A 137 4.22 -2.63 -8.06
CA ASP A 137 3.18 -3.25 -8.90
C ASP A 137 1.86 -2.47 -8.82
N ILE A 138 1.62 -1.81 -7.68
CA ILE A 138 0.50 -0.88 -7.47
C ILE A 138 1.01 0.28 -6.60
N GLY A 139 0.91 1.51 -7.10
CA GLY A 139 1.14 2.74 -6.36
C GLY A 139 -0.16 3.27 -5.78
N ILE A 140 -0.21 3.55 -4.49
CA ILE A 140 -1.37 4.11 -3.79
C ILE A 140 -0.96 5.42 -3.13
N ALA A 141 -1.50 6.53 -3.60
CA ALA A 141 -1.33 7.84 -2.96
C ALA A 141 -2.44 8.05 -1.91
N ILE A 142 -2.07 8.51 -0.71
CA ILE A 142 -3.01 8.83 0.37
C ILE A 142 -2.97 10.32 0.72
N GLY A 143 -4.17 10.89 0.93
CA GLY A 143 -4.34 12.32 1.19
C GLY A 143 -4.50 13.11 -0.11
N ALA A 144 -4.89 14.38 0.02
CA ALA A 144 -4.87 15.34 -1.07
C ALA A 144 -3.39 15.66 -1.40
N GLY A 145 -2.70 14.64 -1.93
CA GLY A 145 -1.30 14.69 -2.27
C GLY A 145 -1.01 15.79 -3.29
N THR A 146 0.24 16.12 -3.42
CA THR A 146 0.70 17.00 -4.49
C THR A 146 0.39 16.35 -5.85
N ASP A 147 0.12 17.16 -6.85
CA ASP A 147 -0.15 16.71 -8.22
C ASP A 147 0.83 15.62 -8.69
N VAL A 148 2.10 15.75 -8.29
CA VAL A 148 3.16 14.76 -8.60
C VAL A 148 2.92 13.36 -8.00
N ALA A 149 2.36 13.27 -6.79
CA ALA A 149 2.06 11.97 -6.18
C ALA A 149 0.80 11.35 -6.79
N ILE A 150 -0.15 12.20 -7.20
CA ILE A 150 -1.36 11.78 -7.92
C ILE A 150 -0.99 11.19 -9.29
N ASP A 151 -0.11 11.87 -10.04
CA ASP A 151 0.34 11.43 -11.37
C ASP A 151 1.19 10.13 -11.31
N ALA A 152 1.83 9.86 -10.16
CA ALA A 152 2.69 8.70 -9.98
C ALA A 152 1.98 7.46 -9.43
N ALA A 153 0.71 7.57 -9.01
CA ALA A 153 -0.04 6.52 -8.35
C ALA A 153 -1.13 5.93 -9.25
N ASP A 154 -1.34 4.62 -9.15
CA ASP A 154 -2.45 3.92 -9.83
C ASP A 154 -3.78 4.15 -9.11
N VAL A 155 -3.73 4.38 -7.79
CA VAL A 155 -4.90 4.61 -6.93
C VAL A 155 -4.66 5.83 -6.06
N VAL A 156 -5.62 6.74 -6.03
CA VAL A 156 -5.59 7.93 -5.18
C VAL A 156 -6.71 7.86 -4.14
N LEU A 157 -6.32 7.85 -2.87
CA LEU A 157 -7.24 7.90 -1.73
C LEU A 157 -7.29 9.32 -1.19
N VAL A 158 -8.43 9.97 -1.34
CA VAL A 158 -8.60 11.41 -1.05
C VAL A 158 -8.34 11.75 0.43
N ASN A 159 -8.72 10.84 1.33
CA ASN A 159 -8.48 11.04 2.76
C ASN A 159 -7.04 10.64 3.12
N SER A 160 -6.43 11.40 4.04
CA SER A 160 -5.12 11.07 4.59
C SER A 160 -5.22 10.03 5.73
N ARG A 161 -5.92 8.91 5.47
CA ARG A 161 -6.12 7.82 6.44
C ARG A 161 -5.61 6.49 5.89
N LEU A 162 -4.81 5.80 6.68
CA LEU A 162 -4.30 4.49 6.29
C LEU A 162 -5.41 3.42 6.23
N SER A 163 -6.48 3.60 7.01
CA SER A 163 -7.67 2.72 7.01
C SER A 163 -8.38 2.63 5.66
N ASP A 164 -8.20 3.62 4.78
CA ASP A 164 -8.80 3.61 3.45
C ASP A 164 -8.11 2.61 2.52
N VAL A 165 -6.85 2.25 2.78
CA VAL A 165 -6.11 1.25 1.99
C VAL A 165 -6.74 -0.15 2.09
N PRO A 166 -6.93 -0.76 3.29
CA PRO A 166 -7.63 -2.04 3.38
C PRO A 166 -9.07 -1.96 2.87
N ALA A 167 -9.75 -0.81 3.00
CA ALA A 167 -11.08 -0.62 2.44
C ALA A 167 -11.08 -0.68 0.91
N ALA A 168 -10.14 -0.02 0.24
CA ALA A 168 -9.98 -0.06 -1.21
C ALA A 168 -9.68 -1.49 -1.71
N ILE A 169 -8.82 -2.23 -1.02
CA ILE A 169 -8.52 -3.63 -1.35
C ILE A 169 -9.77 -4.51 -1.21
N ARG A 170 -10.56 -4.34 -0.15
CA ARG A 170 -11.83 -5.08 0.01
C ARG A 170 -12.81 -4.76 -1.12
N LEU A 171 -12.95 -3.48 -1.46
CA LEU A 171 -13.82 -3.04 -2.56
C LEU A 171 -13.39 -3.68 -3.88
N SER A 172 -12.11 -3.61 -4.21
CA SER A 172 -11.56 -4.22 -5.43
C SER A 172 -11.84 -5.73 -5.49
N ARG A 173 -11.60 -6.46 -4.40
CA ARG A 173 -11.90 -7.91 -4.32
C ARG A 173 -13.40 -8.22 -4.48
N ALA A 174 -14.26 -7.40 -3.89
CA ALA A 174 -15.72 -7.57 -4.03
C ALA A 174 -16.18 -7.29 -5.47
N THR A 175 -15.64 -6.25 -6.10
CA THR A 175 -15.93 -5.91 -7.50
C THR A 175 -15.49 -7.03 -8.44
N LEU A 176 -14.28 -7.57 -8.27
CA LEU A 176 -13.81 -8.70 -9.08
C LEU A 176 -14.68 -9.94 -8.90
N ARG A 177 -15.12 -10.24 -7.68
CA ARG A 177 -16.05 -11.35 -7.44
C ARG A 177 -17.35 -11.15 -8.20
N ASN A 178 -17.95 -9.97 -8.13
CA ASN A 178 -19.17 -9.62 -8.87
C ASN A 178 -18.99 -9.78 -10.38
N ILE A 179 -17.85 -9.33 -10.92
CA ILE A 179 -17.54 -9.48 -12.35
C ILE A 179 -17.49 -10.97 -12.72
N HIS A 180 -16.78 -11.79 -11.92
CA HIS A 180 -16.69 -13.24 -12.19
C HIS A 180 -18.06 -13.94 -12.08
N GLU A 181 -18.88 -13.58 -11.10
CA GLU A 181 -20.24 -14.13 -10.94
C GLU A 181 -21.11 -13.75 -12.13
N ASN A 182 -21.10 -12.48 -12.55
CA ASN A 182 -21.88 -12.03 -13.71
C ASN A 182 -21.42 -12.72 -15.00
N LEU A 183 -20.11 -12.86 -15.19
CA LEU A 183 -19.54 -13.53 -16.36
C LEU A 183 -19.91 -15.02 -16.37
N PHE A 184 -19.84 -15.69 -15.22
CA PHE A 184 -20.26 -17.08 -15.07
C PHE A 184 -21.73 -17.25 -15.48
N TRP A 185 -22.64 -16.42 -14.97
CA TRP A 185 -24.06 -16.49 -15.32
C TRP A 185 -24.33 -16.19 -16.78
N ALA A 186 -23.60 -15.23 -17.38
CA ALA A 186 -23.71 -14.91 -18.79
C ALA A 186 -23.32 -16.12 -19.68
N PHE A 187 -22.20 -16.79 -19.36
CA PHE A 187 -21.79 -17.98 -20.10
C PHE A 187 -22.72 -19.17 -19.86
N PHE A 188 -23.12 -19.39 -18.62
CA PHE A 188 -24.02 -20.48 -18.25
C PHE A 188 -25.36 -20.37 -19.00
N TYR A 189 -25.95 -19.18 -18.95
CA TYR A 189 -27.21 -18.90 -19.69
C TYR A 189 -27.05 -19.16 -21.18
N ASN A 190 -26.00 -18.66 -21.82
CA ASN A 190 -25.75 -18.86 -23.26
C ASN A 190 -25.48 -20.33 -23.60
N THR A 191 -24.75 -21.05 -22.76
CA THR A 191 -24.44 -22.48 -22.96
C THR A 191 -25.69 -23.34 -22.93
N ILE A 192 -26.69 -22.97 -22.13
CA ILE A 192 -27.98 -23.67 -22.08
C ILE A 192 -28.95 -23.13 -23.14
N GLY A 193 -29.05 -21.82 -23.28
CA GLY A 193 -30.02 -21.16 -24.14
C GLY A 193 -29.79 -21.41 -25.63
N ILE A 194 -28.53 -21.39 -26.07
CA ILE A 194 -28.21 -21.61 -27.51
C ILE A 194 -28.61 -23.01 -27.99
N PRO A 195 -28.28 -24.12 -27.33
CA PRO A 195 -28.75 -25.44 -27.74
C PRO A 195 -30.27 -25.57 -27.73
N ILE A 196 -30.96 -24.99 -26.71
CA ILE A 196 -32.43 -25.00 -26.66
C ILE A 196 -32.99 -24.22 -27.86
N ALA A 197 -32.51 -23.04 -28.13
CA ALA A 197 -32.95 -22.21 -29.26
C ALA A 197 -32.61 -22.88 -30.61
N ALA A 198 -31.50 -23.60 -30.72
CA ALA A 198 -31.12 -24.38 -31.90
C ALA A 198 -31.97 -25.63 -32.08
N GLY A 199 -32.95 -25.91 -31.20
CA GLY A 199 -33.89 -27.00 -31.36
C GLY A 199 -33.35 -28.38 -31.01
N VAL A 200 -32.35 -28.50 -30.11
CA VAL A 200 -31.79 -29.80 -29.68
C VAL A 200 -32.88 -30.72 -29.09
N PHE A 201 -33.95 -30.16 -28.57
CA PHE A 201 -35.11 -30.90 -28.03
C PHE A 201 -36.30 -31.00 -28.99
N VAL A 202 -36.17 -30.45 -30.21
CA VAL A 202 -37.26 -30.43 -31.22
C VAL A 202 -37.33 -31.69 -32.11
N PRO A 203 -36.35 -32.62 -32.18
CA PRO A 203 -36.36 -33.68 -33.21
C PRO A 203 -37.47 -34.73 -33.08
N VAL A 204 -38.26 -34.77 -32.03
CA VAL A 204 -39.19 -35.87 -31.81
C VAL A 204 -40.67 -35.54 -32.09
N SER A 205 -41.09 -34.28 -31.96
CA SER A 205 -42.50 -33.93 -32.04
C SER A 205 -42.97 -33.48 -33.47
N TYR A 206 -42.10 -33.00 -34.30
CA TYR A 206 -42.48 -32.47 -35.64
C TYR A 206 -42.60 -33.55 -36.73
N THR A 207 -41.95 -34.71 -36.58
CA THR A 207 -42.05 -35.80 -37.55
C THR A 207 -43.40 -36.54 -37.47
N HIS A 208 -44.09 -36.49 -36.33
CA HIS A 208 -45.42 -37.11 -36.19
C HIS A 208 -46.57 -36.23 -36.69
N LEU A 209 -46.46 -34.92 -36.68
CA LEU A 209 -47.50 -34.02 -37.18
C LEU A 209 -47.54 -33.94 -38.68
N ARG A 210 -46.41 -34.02 -39.43
CA ARG A 210 -46.38 -34.05 -40.90
C ARG A 210 -46.91 -35.35 -41.50
N ALA A 211 -46.82 -36.47 -40.80
CA ALA A 211 -47.33 -37.73 -41.27
C ALA A 211 -48.88 -37.81 -41.27
N HIS A 212 -49.53 -36.97 -40.45
CA HIS A 212 -51.02 -36.97 -40.36
C HIS A 212 -51.66 -36.02 -41.40
N GLU A 213 -51.00 -34.95 -41.82
CA GLU A 213 -51.58 -34.04 -42.81
C GLU A 213 -51.53 -34.57 -44.25
N THR A 214 -50.57 -35.41 -44.59
CA THR A 214 -50.46 -35.98 -45.94
C THR A 214 -51.42 -37.15 -46.22
N SER A 215 -52.13 -37.63 -45.21
CA SER A 215 -53.11 -38.75 -45.40
C SER A 215 -54.55 -38.25 -45.62
N GLN A 216 -54.83 -36.95 -45.43
CA GLN A 216 -56.19 -36.39 -45.62
C GLN A 216 -56.39 -35.68 -46.94
N ASP A 217 -55.36 -35.48 -47.77
CA ASP A 217 -55.45 -34.84 -49.09
C ASP A 217 -55.49 -35.81 -50.25
N LEU A 218 -55.78 -37.10 -50.01
CA LEU A 218 -55.93 -38.15 -51.03
C LEU A 218 -57.29 -38.87 -50.92
N VAL A 219 -58.38 -38.06 -51.01
CA VAL A 219 -59.75 -38.60 -51.35
C VAL A 219 -60.41 -37.64 -52.31
#